data_581e942a9a99d13fb20f04fc39fbcaf5
#
_entry.id   581e942a9a99d13fb20f04fc39fbcaf5
#
_cell.length_a   1.000
_cell.length_b   1.000
_cell.length_c   1.000
_cell.angle_alpha   90.00
_cell.angle_beta   90.00
_cell.angle_gamma   90.00
#
_symmetry.space_group_name_H-M   'P 1'
#
loop_
_entity.id
_entity.type
_entity.pdbx_description
1 polymer ?
#
loop_
_entity_poly.entity_id
_entity_poly.type
_entity_poly.pdbx_seq_one_letter_code
_entity_poly.pdbx_strand_id
1 'polypeptide(L)'
;MQEKCQSLLDHLGSGKDWDLARKRGGLRVLPPFTNQARNFRGKMEALYGVYSYVEDIKQDYVVMADGDVACNIDLEAVFQSHLESGADITAVCTTNLSGDPKLSTYFKINDTGRIVDVLDSPHSPEGYESLKVYILSTKKLLELLDYCASHNLYSFTTAVLLGMKDKLNIQSYIYDGYVARLTTVASYYNRSMDLLQEDVAADIFNPDHPI
;
A
#
# COMPACT_ATOMS: atom_id res chain seq x y z
N MET A 1 -6.37 -12.30 -1.78
CA MET A 1 -5.96 -13.55 -1.08
C MET A 1 -7.22 -14.20 -0.53
N GLN A 2 -7.89 -15.03 -1.29
CA GLN A 2 -9.27 -15.41 -0.97
C GLN A 2 -9.48 -16.92 -0.72
N GLU A 3 -8.55 -17.76 -1.14
CA GLU A 3 -8.80 -19.21 -1.04
C GLU A 3 -7.65 -20.04 -0.45
N LYS A 4 -6.45 -19.53 -0.26
CA LYS A 4 -5.30 -20.30 0.26
C LYS A 4 -4.37 -19.42 1.12
N CYS A 5 -4.90 -18.88 2.22
CA CYS A 5 -4.08 -18.07 3.13
C CYS A 5 -3.33 -18.89 4.19
N GLN A 6 -3.55 -20.22 4.27
CA GLN A 6 -2.96 -21.03 5.32
C GLN A 6 -1.42 -20.96 5.34
N SER A 7 -0.77 -21.10 4.17
CA SER A 7 0.67 -21.03 4.08
C SER A 7 1.24 -19.67 4.52
N LEU A 8 0.52 -18.57 4.23
CA LEU A 8 0.90 -17.24 4.71
C LEU A 8 0.70 -17.12 6.22
N LEU A 9 -0.40 -17.64 6.76
CA LEU A 9 -0.66 -17.63 8.20
C LEU A 9 0.38 -18.46 8.95
N ASP A 10 0.76 -19.60 8.41
CA ASP A 10 1.80 -20.46 8.97
C ASP A 10 3.17 -19.75 8.95
N HIS A 11 3.48 -19.03 7.86
CA HIS A 11 4.70 -18.24 7.74
C HIS A 11 4.71 -17.05 8.71
N LEU A 12 3.63 -16.30 8.81
CA LEU A 12 3.53 -15.16 9.72
C LEU A 12 3.55 -15.58 11.20
N GLY A 13 2.93 -16.72 11.52
CA GLY A 13 2.84 -17.23 12.88
C GLY A 13 2.37 -16.14 13.86
N SER A 14 3.14 -15.94 14.92
CA SER A 14 2.90 -14.86 15.91
C SER A 14 3.65 -13.56 15.60
N GLY A 15 4.37 -13.47 14.49
CA GLY A 15 5.26 -12.35 14.18
C GLY A 15 6.58 -12.36 14.97
N LYS A 16 6.96 -13.49 15.57
CA LYS A 16 8.14 -13.59 16.41
C LYS A 16 9.44 -13.29 15.65
N ASP A 17 9.52 -13.73 14.41
CA ASP A 17 10.72 -13.58 13.57
C ASP A 17 11.00 -12.11 13.20
N TRP A 18 9.98 -11.24 13.34
CA TRP A 18 10.08 -9.79 13.13
C TRP A 18 9.96 -8.99 14.44
N ASP A 19 10.14 -9.62 15.61
CA ASP A 19 9.94 -9.01 16.94
C ASP A 19 8.53 -8.36 17.09
N LEU A 20 7.51 -8.90 16.44
CA LEU A 20 6.12 -8.45 16.48
C LEU A 20 5.23 -9.31 17.37
N ALA A 21 5.77 -10.28 18.12
CA ALA A 21 5.03 -11.12 19.06
C ALA A 21 4.75 -10.37 20.38
N ARG A 22 4.12 -9.20 20.30
CA ARG A 22 3.88 -8.30 21.43
C ARG A 22 2.38 -8.20 21.72
N LYS A 23 2.01 -8.03 23.00
CA LYS A 23 0.60 -7.82 23.41
C LYS A 23 0.00 -6.52 22.87
N ARG A 24 0.82 -5.48 22.71
CA ARG A 24 0.44 -4.18 22.14
C ARG A 24 1.46 -3.78 21.07
N GLY A 25 0.98 -3.28 19.93
CA GLY A 25 1.83 -2.86 18.82
C GLY A 25 2.54 -4.03 18.10
N GLY A 26 2.05 -5.27 18.25
CA GLY A 26 2.56 -6.44 17.54
C GLY A 26 1.74 -6.78 16.30
N LEU A 27 2.12 -7.89 15.65
CA LEU A 27 1.39 -8.41 14.49
C LEU A 27 -0.04 -8.81 14.89
N ARG A 28 -1.00 -8.31 14.13
CA ARG A 28 -2.39 -8.77 14.18
C ARG A 28 -2.85 -9.21 12.80
N VAL A 29 -3.20 -10.45 12.68
CA VAL A 29 -3.84 -10.98 11.48
C VAL A 29 -5.35 -10.81 11.65
N LEU A 30 -5.95 -10.06 10.74
CA LEU A 30 -7.39 -9.76 10.73
C LEU A 30 -8.02 -10.48 9.54
N PRO A 31 -8.40 -11.77 9.68
CA PRO A 31 -9.05 -12.51 8.60
C PRO A 31 -10.46 -11.97 8.36
N PRO A 32 -11.00 -12.18 7.15
CA PRO A 32 -12.38 -11.85 6.85
C PRO A 32 -13.34 -12.68 7.71
N PHE A 33 -13.87 -12.09 8.77
CA PHE A 33 -14.79 -12.76 9.73
C PHE A 33 -16.24 -12.83 9.23
N THR A 34 -16.51 -12.65 7.97
CA THR A 34 -17.87 -12.80 7.48
C THR A 34 -18.23 -14.29 7.37
N ASN A 35 -19.26 -14.71 8.11
CA ASN A 35 -19.90 -16.05 8.01
C ASN A 35 -20.48 -16.37 6.61
N GLN A 36 -20.25 -15.52 5.65
CA GLN A 36 -20.58 -15.72 4.25
C GLN A 36 -19.28 -15.73 3.46
N ALA A 37 -19.07 -16.76 2.67
CA ALA A 37 -17.96 -16.93 1.72
C ALA A 37 -17.99 -15.83 0.61
N ARG A 38 -18.14 -14.58 0.98
CA ARG A 38 -18.13 -13.45 0.05
C ARG A 38 -16.72 -12.85 0.04
N ASN A 39 -16.17 -12.87 -1.13
CA ASN A 39 -14.95 -12.14 -1.42
C ASN A 39 -15.20 -10.64 -1.22
N PHE A 40 -14.29 -9.95 -0.51
CA PHE A 40 -14.35 -8.49 -0.46
C PHE A 40 -14.28 -7.92 -1.88
N ARG A 41 -15.12 -6.95 -2.15
CA ARG A 41 -15.17 -6.24 -3.44
C ARG A 41 -14.03 -5.26 -3.62
N GLY A 42 -13.33 -4.93 -2.52
CA GLY A 42 -12.19 -4.04 -2.54
C GLY A 42 -11.61 -3.75 -1.16
N LYS A 43 -10.53 -2.98 -1.15
CA LYS A 43 -9.76 -2.63 0.06
C LYS A 43 -10.59 -1.90 1.11
N MET A 44 -11.46 -0.97 0.69
CA MET A 44 -12.29 -0.20 1.63
C MET A 44 -13.30 -1.08 2.35
N GLU A 45 -13.92 -2.05 1.66
CA GLU A 45 -14.83 -3.00 2.29
C GLU A 45 -14.10 -3.90 3.29
N ALA A 46 -12.89 -4.36 2.95
CA ALA A 46 -12.09 -5.18 3.84
C ALA A 46 -11.68 -4.42 5.12
N LEU A 47 -11.26 -3.17 4.99
CA LEU A 47 -10.91 -2.31 6.13
C LEU A 47 -12.14 -1.95 6.96
N TYR A 48 -13.28 -1.70 6.33
CA TYR A 48 -14.53 -1.45 7.05
C TYR A 48 -14.97 -2.67 7.85
N GLY A 49 -14.71 -3.87 7.36
CA GLY A 49 -14.98 -5.12 8.09
C GLY A 49 -14.21 -5.25 9.43
N VAL A 50 -13.15 -4.46 9.61
CA VAL A 50 -12.33 -4.40 10.83
C VAL A 50 -12.33 -2.98 11.43
N TYR A 51 -13.40 -2.22 11.19
CA TYR A 51 -13.52 -0.80 11.58
C TYR A 51 -13.21 -0.56 13.06
N SER A 52 -13.78 -1.37 13.96
CA SER A 52 -13.55 -1.24 15.41
C SER A 52 -12.07 -1.39 15.80
N TYR A 53 -11.33 -2.24 15.06
CA TYR A 53 -9.90 -2.35 15.27
C TYR A 53 -9.16 -1.07 14.84
N VAL A 54 -9.55 -0.49 13.71
CA VAL A 54 -8.96 0.77 13.22
C VAL A 54 -9.30 1.92 14.17
N GLU A 55 -10.53 1.97 14.70
CA GLU A 55 -10.97 2.97 15.66
C GLU A 55 -10.19 2.91 16.99
N ASP A 56 -9.80 1.70 17.41
CA ASP A 56 -9.03 1.46 18.64
C ASP A 56 -7.52 1.78 18.51
N ILE A 57 -7.02 2.06 17.31
CA ILE A 57 -5.62 2.44 17.06
C ILE A 57 -5.32 3.75 17.81
N LYS A 58 -4.18 3.77 18.51
CA LYS A 58 -3.73 4.94 19.29
C LYS A 58 -2.78 5.85 18.52
N GLN A 59 -2.25 5.36 17.43
CA GLN A 59 -1.35 6.11 16.54
C GLN A 59 -2.14 7.11 15.72
N ASP A 60 -1.62 8.33 15.60
CA ASP A 60 -2.27 9.40 14.83
C ASP A 60 -2.22 9.16 13.32
N TYR A 61 -1.25 8.38 12.85
CA TYR A 61 -1.04 8.07 11.44
C TYR A 61 -0.96 6.56 11.19
N VAL A 62 -1.33 6.18 9.99
CA VAL A 62 -1.25 4.80 9.50
C VAL A 62 -0.54 4.76 8.15
N VAL A 63 0.19 3.67 7.95
CA VAL A 63 0.70 3.27 6.64
C VAL A 63 -0.17 2.14 6.11
N MET A 64 -0.71 2.34 4.91
CA MET A 64 -1.42 1.29 4.18
C MET A 64 -0.51 0.80 3.05
N ALA A 65 -0.24 -0.50 2.99
CA ALA A 65 0.56 -1.10 1.94
C ALA A 65 -0.09 -2.37 1.40
N ASP A 66 0.10 -2.63 0.10
CA ASP A 66 -0.23 -3.92 -0.49
C ASP A 66 0.95 -4.89 -0.31
N GLY A 67 0.67 -6.18 -0.26
CA GLY A 67 1.69 -7.22 -0.04
C GLY A 67 2.25 -7.79 -1.35
N ASP A 68 2.08 -7.12 -2.49
CA ASP A 68 2.55 -7.56 -3.81
C ASP A 68 3.79 -6.80 -4.30
N VAL A 69 4.36 -5.93 -3.46
CA VAL A 69 5.55 -5.14 -3.75
C VAL A 69 6.62 -5.42 -2.71
N ALA A 70 7.83 -5.70 -3.17
CA ALA A 70 9.03 -5.71 -2.35
C ALA A 70 9.95 -4.55 -2.76
N CYS A 71 10.31 -3.72 -1.80
CA CYS A 71 11.19 -2.55 -1.93
C CYS A 71 11.65 -2.15 -0.53
N ASN A 72 12.78 -1.46 -0.44
CA ASN A 72 13.31 -0.96 0.83
C ASN A 72 13.05 0.55 0.94
N ILE A 73 11.85 0.93 1.40
CA ILE A 73 11.42 2.34 1.52
C ILE A 73 11.74 2.85 2.92
N ASP A 74 12.42 3.99 3.00
CA ASP A 74 12.51 4.77 4.24
C ASP A 74 11.14 5.41 4.55
N LEU A 75 10.36 4.72 5.37
CA LEU A 75 9.04 5.19 5.79
C LEU A 75 9.10 6.47 6.63
N GLU A 76 10.20 6.72 7.33
CA GLU A 76 10.39 7.98 8.09
C GLU A 76 10.51 9.16 7.12
N ALA A 77 11.30 9.04 6.06
CA ALA A 77 11.40 10.08 5.03
C ALA A 77 10.06 10.35 4.34
N VAL A 78 9.29 9.29 4.03
CA VAL A 78 7.93 9.45 3.49
C VAL A 78 7.02 10.16 4.47
N PHE A 79 7.11 9.83 5.76
CA PHE A 79 6.29 10.45 6.81
C PHE A 79 6.63 11.93 7.00
N GLN A 80 7.91 12.29 7.00
CA GLN A 80 8.34 13.70 7.08
C GLN A 80 7.81 14.49 5.88
N SER A 81 7.91 13.95 4.66
CA SER A 81 7.32 14.56 3.46
C SER A 81 5.80 14.74 3.57
N HIS A 82 5.11 13.77 4.18
CA HIS A 82 3.66 13.87 4.46
C HIS A 82 3.34 15.05 5.36
N LEU A 83 4.09 15.21 6.45
CA LEU A 83 3.88 16.32 7.40
C LEU A 83 4.19 17.69 6.76
N GLU A 84 5.30 17.79 6.04
CA GLU A 84 5.73 19.04 5.39
C GLU A 84 4.76 19.52 4.30
N SER A 85 4.20 18.59 3.53
CA SER A 85 3.24 18.90 2.47
C SER A 85 1.83 19.23 2.98
N GLY A 86 1.53 18.92 4.24
CA GLY A 86 0.18 19.03 4.80
C GLY A 86 -0.85 18.21 4.01
N ALA A 87 -0.44 17.07 3.48
CA ALA A 87 -1.28 16.20 2.68
C ALA A 87 -2.37 15.52 3.51
N ASP A 88 -3.53 15.28 2.90
CA ASP A 88 -4.52 14.33 3.44
C ASP A 88 -4.05 12.89 3.24
N ILE A 89 -3.39 12.63 2.08
CA ILE A 89 -2.83 11.33 1.71
C ILE A 89 -1.51 11.58 1.01
N THR A 90 -0.45 10.87 1.41
CA THR A 90 0.79 10.75 0.63
C THR A 90 0.83 9.38 -0.01
N ALA A 91 1.00 9.34 -1.33
CA ALA A 91 1.09 8.10 -2.11
C ALA A 91 2.51 7.91 -2.63
N VAL A 92 3.12 6.77 -2.31
CA VAL A 92 4.45 6.42 -2.83
C VAL A 92 4.32 5.91 -4.26
N CYS A 93 5.17 6.41 -5.15
CA CYS A 93 5.21 6.04 -6.55
C CYS A 93 6.64 6.02 -7.09
N THR A 94 6.83 5.46 -8.27
CA THR A 94 8.16 5.33 -8.90
C THR A 94 8.10 5.57 -10.40
N THR A 95 9.24 5.92 -10.98
CA THR A 95 9.47 5.89 -12.43
C THR A 95 9.98 4.53 -12.91
N ASN A 96 10.46 3.69 -12.00
CA ASN A 96 10.98 2.36 -12.29
C ASN A 96 9.82 1.38 -12.52
N LEU A 97 9.29 1.35 -13.75
CA LEU A 97 8.14 0.51 -14.10
C LEU A 97 8.47 -0.97 -13.90
N SER A 98 7.78 -1.60 -12.97
CA SER A 98 8.11 -2.95 -12.51
C SER A 98 7.05 -4.01 -12.85
N GLY A 99 5.89 -3.60 -13.36
CA GLY A 99 4.74 -4.47 -13.49
C GLY A 99 4.03 -4.45 -14.84
N ASP A 100 3.00 -5.29 -14.96
CA ASP A 100 2.05 -5.22 -16.06
C ASP A 100 1.16 -3.98 -15.88
N PRO A 101 1.11 -3.06 -16.86
CA PRO A 101 0.27 -1.86 -16.79
C PRO A 101 -1.20 -2.13 -16.47
N LYS A 102 -1.72 -3.28 -16.92
CA LYS A 102 -3.10 -3.70 -16.67
C LYS A 102 -3.39 -4.07 -15.22
N LEU A 103 -2.36 -4.24 -14.40
CA LEU A 103 -2.46 -4.58 -12.98
C LEU A 103 -1.96 -3.45 -12.08
N SER A 104 -1.56 -2.33 -12.68
CA SER A 104 -0.93 -1.21 -12.00
C SER A 104 -1.77 0.06 -12.08
N THR A 105 -1.55 0.93 -11.12
CA THR A 105 -2.14 2.28 -11.03
C THR A 105 -1.05 3.30 -11.31
N TYR A 106 -1.35 4.35 -12.07
CA TYR A 106 -0.39 5.41 -12.42
C TYR A 106 -0.92 6.77 -11.99
N PHE A 107 0.00 7.65 -11.61
CA PHE A 107 -0.29 9.01 -11.18
C PHE A 107 0.28 10.02 -12.15
N LYS A 108 -0.54 11.02 -12.53
CA LYS A 108 -0.06 12.26 -13.12
C LYS A 108 0.15 13.27 -11.99
N ILE A 109 1.34 13.85 -11.94
CA ILE A 109 1.80 14.72 -10.86
C ILE A 109 2.09 16.08 -11.45
N ASN A 110 1.71 17.16 -10.76
CA ASN A 110 2.08 18.51 -11.13
C ASN A 110 3.43 18.93 -10.53
N ASP A 111 3.88 20.14 -10.85
CA ASP A 111 5.17 20.68 -10.41
C ASP A 111 5.30 20.83 -8.88
N THR A 112 4.20 20.79 -8.14
CA THR A 112 4.17 20.84 -6.66
C THR A 112 4.14 19.47 -6.00
N GLY A 113 4.25 18.38 -6.77
CA GLY A 113 4.16 17.02 -6.26
C GLY A 113 2.73 16.52 -6.03
N ARG A 114 1.71 17.34 -6.31
CA ARG A 114 0.31 16.94 -6.14
C ARG A 114 -0.13 15.99 -7.24
N ILE A 115 -0.84 14.94 -6.87
CA ILE A 115 -1.48 14.01 -7.80
C ILE A 115 -2.72 14.70 -8.39
N VAL A 116 -2.70 14.92 -9.71
CA VAL A 116 -3.79 15.58 -10.46
C VAL A 116 -4.64 14.61 -11.25
N ASP A 117 -4.13 13.44 -11.54
CA ASP A 117 -4.89 12.37 -12.20
C ASP A 117 -4.42 10.98 -11.78
N VAL A 118 -5.34 10.02 -11.82
CA VAL A 118 -5.12 8.62 -11.42
C VAL A 118 -5.62 7.71 -12.53
N LEU A 119 -4.74 6.94 -13.12
CA LEU A 119 -5.02 5.98 -14.18
C LEU A 119 -4.98 4.57 -13.57
N ASP A 120 -6.11 3.91 -13.46
CA ASP A 120 -6.20 2.56 -12.94
C ASP A 120 -6.26 1.55 -14.09
N SER A 121 -5.26 0.65 -14.15
CA SER A 121 -5.14 -0.38 -15.19
C SER A 121 -5.18 0.15 -16.64
N PRO A 122 -4.41 1.18 -17.00
CA PRO A 122 -4.48 1.80 -18.30
C PRO A 122 -3.90 0.91 -19.41
N HIS A 123 -4.41 1.04 -20.65
CA HIS A 123 -3.79 0.40 -21.82
C HIS A 123 -2.43 1.01 -22.18
N SER A 124 -2.29 2.31 -21.97
CA SER A 124 -1.04 3.06 -22.18
C SER A 124 -0.68 3.74 -20.87
N PRO A 125 0.34 3.24 -20.14
CA PRO A 125 0.76 3.85 -18.89
C PRO A 125 1.43 5.20 -19.16
N GLU A 126 1.04 6.22 -18.40
CA GLU A 126 1.66 7.52 -18.39
C GLU A 126 1.85 8.00 -16.95
N GLY A 127 3.01 8.56 -16.65
CA GLY A 127 3.34 9.11 -15.34
C GLY A 127 4.06 8.10 -14.43
N TYR A 128 3.79 8.16 -13.14
CA TYR A 128 4.48 7.42 -12.10
C TYR A 128 3.66 6.21 -11.66
N GLU A 129 4.28 5.03 -11.60
CA GLU A 129 3.61 3.84 -11.11
C GLU A 129 3.44 3.90 -9.58
N SER A 130 2.22 3.66 -9.10
CA SER A 130 1.91 3.57 -7.67
C SER A 130 2.53 2.31 -7.06
N LEU A 131 3.25 2.47 -5.93
CA LEU A 131 3.69 1.33 -5.13
C LEU A 131 2.60 0.82 -4.19
N LYS A 132 1.41 1.43 -4.21
CA LYS A 132 0.28 1.11 -3.33
C LYS A 132 0.62 1.22 -1.84
N VAL A 133 1.61 2.06 -1.53
CA VAL A 133 1.97 2.48 -0.18
C VAL A 133 1.45 3.89 0.04
N TYR A 134 0.68 4.07 1.10
CA TYR A 134 0.00 5.33 1.41
C TYR A 134 0.17 5.68 2.88
N ILE A 135 0.40 6.97 3.18
CA ILE A 135 0.39 7.52 4.53
C ILE A 135 -0.79 8.48 4.65
N LEU A 136 -1.55 8.35 5.73
CA LEU A 136 -2.65 9.24 6.09
C LEU A 136 -2.90 9.19 7.60
N SER A 137 -3.61 10.19 8.13
CA SER A 137 -3.99 10.14 9.54
C SER A 137 -5.04 9.05 9.79
N THR A 138 -5.01 8.45 10.98
CA THR A 138 -6.02 7.47 11.42
C THR A 138 -7.43 8.06 11.35
N LYS A 139 -7.57 9.33 11.75
CA LYS A 139 -8.84 10.07 11.65
C LYS A 139 -9.31 10.14 10.19
N LYS A 140 -8.42 10.51 9.26
CA LYS A 140 -8.76 10.58 7.83
C LYS A 140 -9.17 9.22 7.28
N LEU A 141 -8.48 8.15 7.68
CA LEU A 141 -8.85 6.79 7.27
C LEU A 141 -10.28 6.45 7.73
N LEU A 142 -10.64 6.73 8.99
CA LEU A 142 -11.99 6.48 9.51
C LEU A 142 -13.06 7.29 8.74
N GLU A 143 -12.82 8.57 8.47
CA GLU A 143 -13.71 9.42 7.66
C GLU A 143 -13.93 8.81 6.26
N LEU A 144 -12.86 8.31 5.62
CA LEU A 144 -12.94 7.69 4.30
C LEU A 144 -13.66 6.34 4.34
N LEU A 145 -13.47 5.55 5.40
CA LEU A 145 -14.16 4.26 5.57
C LEU A 145 -15.67 4.49 5.72
N ASP A 146 -16.10 5.44 6.55
CA ASP A 146 -17.51 5.78 6.73
C ASP A 146 -18.14 6.31 5.45
N TYR A 147 -17.44 7.20 4.74
CA TYR A 147 -17.88 7.70 3.45
C TYR A 147 -18.06 6.58 2.43
N CYS A 148 -17.06 5.73 2.28
CA CYS A 148 -17.11 4.63 1.31
C CYS A 148 -18.20 3.61 1.64
N ALA A 149 -18.37 3.26 2.92
CA ALA A 149 -19.42 2.35 3.36
C ALA A 149 -20.83 2.91 3.06
N SER A 150 -21.06 4.19 3.38
CA SER A 150 -22.35 4.86 3.18
C SER A 150 -22.72 5.01 1.70
N HIS A 151 -21.73 5.02 0.78
CA HIS A 151 -21.94 5.20 -0.65
C HIS A 151 -21.75 3.90 -1.46
N ASN A 152 -21.56 2.75 -0.80
CA ASN A 152 -21.27 1.46 -1.46
C ASN A 152 -20.04 1.51 -2.38
N LEU A 153 -18.99 2.18 -1.93
CA LEU A 153 -17.72 2.31 -2.63
C LEU A 153 -16.71 1.34 -2.00
N TYR A 154 -16.00 0.58 -2.83
CA TYR A 154 -15.20 -0.55 -2.34
C TYR A 154 -13.70 -0.43 -2.64
N SER A 155 -13.34 0.23 -3.73
CA SER A 155 -11.95 0.41 -4.17
C SER A 155 -11.35 1.69 -3.61
N PHE A 156 -10.20 1.60 -2.95
CA PHE A 156 -9.46 2.79 -2.50
C PHE A 156 -8.99 3.63 -3.69
N THR A 157 -8.48 2.99 -4.75
CA THR A 157 -7.98 3.69 -5.94
C THR A 157 -9.07 4.49 -6.63
N THR A 158 -10.19 3.84 -6.98
CA THR A 158 -11.24 4.50 -7.78
C THR A 158 -12.14 5.40 -6.93
N ALA A 159 -12.46 5.01 -5.71
CA ALA A 159 -13.36 5.79 -4.85
C ALA A 159 -12.66 6.96 -4.18
N VAL A 160 -11.45 6.76 -3.67
CA VAL A 160 -10.73 7.77 -2.90
C VAL A 160 -9.74 8.52 -3.79
N LEU A 161 -8.74 7.83 -4.34
CA LEU A 161 -7.67 8.53 -5.08
C LEU A 161 -8.19 9.21 -6.33
N LEU A 162 -9.02 8.54 -7.13
CA LEU A 162 -9.60 9.14 -8.35
C LEU A 162 -10.84 9.97 -8.03
N GLY A 163 -11.78 9.42 -7.26
CA GLY A 163 -13.10 10.04 -7.04
C GLY A 163 -13.06 11.27 -6.13
N MET A 164 -12.04 11.41 -5.29
CA MET A 164 -11.91 12.52 -4.34
C MET A 164 -10.64 13.36 -4.57
N LYS A 165 -9.92 13.19 -5.68
CA LYS A 165 -8.67 13.91 -5.98
C LYS A 165 -8.80 15.44 -5.95
N ASP A 166 -9.97 15.97 -6.28
CA ASP A 166 -10.22 17.40 -6.27
C ASP A 166 -10.61 17.95 -4.89
N LYS A 167 -11.01 17.05 -3.96
CA LYS A 167 -11.42 17.39 -2.60
C LYS A 167 -10.31 17.17 -1.58
N LEU A 168 -9.41 16.23 -1.85
CA LEU A 168 -8.31 15.86 -0.98
C LEU A 168 -6.99 16.44 -1.50
N ASN A 169 -6.11 16.81 -0.59
CA ASN A 169 -4.72 17.09 -0.91
C ASN A 169 -3.95 15.78 -0.97
N ILE A 170 -3.84 15.18 -2.17
CA ILE A 170 -3.09 13.95 -2.38
C ILE A 170 -1.73 14.30 -2.97
N GLN A 171 -0.67 14.04 -2.20
CA GLN A 171 0.71 14.31 -2.59
C GLN A 171 1.42 13.01 -2.97
N SER A 172 2.39 13.12 -3.84
CA SER A 172 3.26 12.01 -4.23
C SER A 172 4.56 12.05 -3.44
N TYR A 173 5.10 10.88 -3.16
CA TYR A 173 6.49 10.68 -2.78
C TYR A 173 7.15 9.77 -3.82
N ILE A 174 8.18 10.26 -4.50
CA ILE A 174 8.87 9.52 -5.56
C ILE A 174 9.96 8.67 -4.93
N TYR A 175 9.88 7.36 -5.14
CA TYR A 175 10.86 6.37 -4.72
C TYR A 175 11.70 5.94 -5.91
N ASP A 176 13.00 6.11 -5.82
CA ASP A 176 13.95 5.86 -6.91
C ASP A 176 14.70 4.53 -6.78
N GLY A 177 14.55 3.80 -5.65
CA GLY A 177 15.20 2.51 -5.41
C GLY A 177 14.59 1.37 -6.22
N TYR A 178 15.13 0.17 -6.02
CA TYR A 178 14.65 -1.03 -6.67
C TYR A 178 13.23 -1.40 -6.21
N VAL A 179 12.40 -1.79 -7.18
CA VAL A 179 11.02 -2.23 -6.94
C VAL A 179 10.79 -3.60 -7.59
N ALA A 180 10.38 -4.56 -6.80
CA ALA A 180 9.91 -5.86 -7.28
C ALA A 180 8.41 -5.99 -7.10
N ARG A 181 7.66 -6.10 -8.21
CA ARG A 181 6.22 -6.41 -8.15
C ARG A 181 6.00 -7.91 -8.37
N LEU A 182 5.28 -8.53 -7.44
CA LEU A 182 5.10 -9.99 -7.33
C LEU A 182 3.63 -10.37 -7.61
N THR A 183 3.19 -10.21 -8.85
CA THR A 183 1.80 -10.45 -9.27
C THR A 183 1.56 -11.80 -9.92
N THR A 184 2.60 -12.42 -10.46
CA THR A 184 2.54 -13.71 -11.15
C THR A 184 3.72 -14.59 -10.73
N VAL A 185 3.63 -15.92 -10.97
CA VAL A 185 4.76 -16.85 -10.76
C VAL A 185 5.97 -16.44 -11.61
N ALA A 186 5.74 -15.97 -12.84
CA ALA A 186 6.80 -15.49 -13.71
C ALA A 186 7.47 -14.23 -13.16
N SER A 187 6.70 -13.25 -12.66
CA SER A 187 7.26 -12.06 -12.02
C SER A 187 8.04 -12.43 -10.75
N TYR A 188 7.51 -13.34 -9.93
CA TYR A 188 8.21 -13.84 -8.75
C TYR A 188 9.58 -14.46 -9.12
N TYR A 189 9.61 -15.34 -10.13
CA TYR A 189 10.86 -15.95 -10.60
C TYR A 189 11.86 -14.89 -11.08
N ASN A 190 11.42 -13.98 -11.98
CA ASN A 190 12.29 -12.94 -12.52
C ASN A 190 12.84 -12.04 -11.42
N ARG A 191 11.97 -11.56 -10.50
CA ARG A 191 12.40 -10.70 -9.39
C ARG A 191 13.32 -11.44 -8.40
N SER A 192 13.14 -12.74 -8.21
CA SER A 192 14.08 -13.56 -7.42
C SER A 192 15.45 -13.68 -8.10
N MET A 193 15.49 -13.76 -9.44
CA MET A 193 16.75 -13.77 -10.18
C MET A 193 17.47 -12.41 -10.17
N ASP A 194 16.73 -11.29 -10.07
CA ASP A 194 17.32 -9.96 -9.95
C ASP A 194 18.19 -9.85 -8.68
N LEU A 195 17.86 -10.56 -7.60
CA LEU A 195 18.65 -10.58 -6.36
C LEU A 195 20.06 -11.19 -6.51
N LEU A 196 20.36 -11.83 -7.63
CA LEU A 196 21.71 -12.28 -7.95
C LEU A 196 22.61 -11.12 -8.43
N GLN A 197 22.04 -9.95 -8.73
CA GLN A 197 22.77 -8.74 -9.05
C GLN A 197 23.15 -8.04 -7.75
N GLU A 198 24.43 -7.71 -7.60
CA GLU A 198 24.98 -7.15 -6.36
C GLU A 198 24.35 -5.80 -5.99
N ASP A 199 24.07 -4.96 -6.98
CA ASP A 199 23.42 -3.66 -6.79
C ASP A 199 21.96 -3.80 -6.32
N VAL A 200 21.20 -4.71 -6.88
CA VAL A 200 19.82 -5.01 -6.45
C VAL A 200 19.80 -5.58 -5.04
N ALA A 201 20.70 -6.52 -4.74
CA ALA A 201 20.80 -7.10 -3.42
C ALA A 201 21.21 -6.06 -2.37
N ALA A 202 22.14 -5.15 -2.70
CA ALA A 202 22.58 -4.07 -1.82
C ALA A 202 21.46 -3.04 -1.55
N ASP A 203 20.60 -2.76 -2.52
CA ASP A 203 19.47 -1.85 -2.35
C ASP A 203 18.39 -2.46 -1.45
N ILE A 204 17.98 -3.71 -1.72
CA ILE A 204 16.94 -4.40 -0.93
C ILE A 204 17.42 -4.70 0.49
N PHE A 205 18.64 -5.22 0.65
CA PHE A 205 19.20 -5.61 1.95
C PHE A 205 20.16 -4.55 2.49
N ASN A 206 19.81 -3.29 2.36
CA ASN A 206 20.61 -2.18 2.84
C ASN A 206 20.79 -2.29 4.37
N PRO A 207 22.03 -2.38 4.89
CA PRO A 207 22.29 -2.51 6.33
C PRO A 207 21.90 -1.26 7.12
N ASP A 208 21.84 -0.09 6.48
CA ASP A 208 21.45 1.18 7.13
C ASP A 208 19.91 1.27 7.29
N HIS A 209 19.17 0.50 6.49
CA HIS A 209 17.71 0.38 6.55
C HIS A 209 17.30 -1.09 6.50
N PRO A 210 17.53 -1.86 7.57
CA PRO A 210 17.19 -3.29 7.60
C PRO A 210 15.68 -3.50 7.55
N ILE A 211 15.25 -4.40 6.64
CA ILE A 211 13.86 -4.86 6.49
C ILE A 211 13.54 -6.04 7.40
#